data_be12932b35cdc66cdd7218d46525b68f
#
_entry.id   be12932b35cdc66cdd7218d46525b68f
#
_cell.length_a   1.000
_cell.length_b   1.000
_cell.length_c   1.000
_cell.angle_alpha   90.00
_cell.angle_beta   90.00
_cell.angle_gamma   90.00
#
_symmetry.space_group_name_H-M   'P 1'
#
loop_
_entity.id
_entity.type
_entity.pdbx_description
1 polymer ?
#
loop_
_entity_poly.entity_id
_entity_poly.type
_entity_poly.pdbx_seq_one_letter_code
_entity_poly.pdbx_strand_id
1 'polypeptide(L)'
;PDGVREDDGPPVGAGWPSAALEPGGAPALWLERTAGGPSVVDAVILERAAAAIRDVLDRTRGRAPASPADDPALLETVLDATVPEATRSRAARRLGAGPGTRVRALASADGRPRVLLGYPDAPPPDAELPPGRLGVGPAVDVLDLPRSWDDARTALRFTADGTARDPGPRVVRAEELGGVALLAGLVAPGAQPPSDVRALETAAAGAPWLLATLHAVASTTSQRAAAAEINVHHSTLQDRLTHAEHLLGWPLRTPQGRLRLHLALTMRHLARP
;
A
#
# COMPACT_ATOMS: atom_id res chain seq x y z
N PRO A 1 33.51 24.01 -27.43
CA PRO A 1 32.93 23.05 -28.30
C PRO A 1 31.94 22.23 -27.47
N ASP A 2 30.70 22.59 -27.63
CA ASP A 2 29.59 22.11 -26.81
C ASP A 2 29.20 20.73 -27.29
N GLY A 3 29.66 19.69 -26.57
CA GLY A 3 29.52 18.29 -26.92
C GLY A 3 28.12 17.69 -26.62
N VAL A 4 27.06 18.39 -27.00
CA VAL A 4 25.71 17.84 -26.98
C VAL A 4 25.36 17.36 -28.39
N ARG A 5 25.09 16.07 -28.52
CA ARG A 5 24.59 15.48 -29.75
C ARG A 5 23.07 15.60 -29.79
N GLU A 6 22.52 16.06 -30.89
CA GLU A 6 21.07 16.25 -31.10
C GLU A 6 20.35 14.97 -31.62
N ASP A 7 21.07 13.88 -31.91
CA ASP A 7 20.48 12.66 -32.47
C ASP A 7 20.63 11.44 -31.57
N ASP A 8 19.56 10.70 -31.34
CA ASP A 8 19.46 9.49 -30.53
C ASP A 8 20.08 8.24 -31.19
N GLY A 9 20.84 8.38 -32.31
CA GLY A 9 21.47 7.28 -33.03
C GLY A 9 22.88 6.93 -32.53
N PRO A 10 23.32 5.67 -32.69
CA PRO A 10 24.70 5.32 -32.40
C PRO A 10 25.65 6.17 -33.29
N PRO A 11 26.81 6.58 -32.77
CA PRO A 11 27.73 7.41 -33.51
C PRO A 11 28.15 6.73 -34.80
N VAL A 12 27.99 7.43 -35.93
CA VAL A 12 28.40 6.98 -37.26
C VAL A 12 29.91 7.18 -37.38
N GLY A 13 30.68 6.27 -36.78
CA GLY A 13 32.13 6.21 -36.87
C GLY A 13 32.56 4.76 -36.70
N ALA A 14 32.72 4.03 -37.78
CA ALA A 14 33.24 2.68 -37.74
C ALA A 14 34.64 2.71 -37.08
N GLY A 15 34.74 2.18 -35.85
CA GLY A 15 36.02 1.99 -35.16
C GLY A 15 36.27 2.81 -33.88
N TRP A 16 35.31 3.56 -33.37
CA TRP A 16 35.47 4.21 -32.05
C TRP A 16 35.48 3.19 -30.94
N PRO A 17 36.43 3.26 -30.00
CA PRO A 17 36.39 2.46 -28.80
C PRO A 17 35.08 2.65 -28.05
N SER A 18 34.46 1.56 -27.60
CA SER A 18 33.19 1.59 -26.90
C SER A 18 33.19 0.67 -25.69
N ALA A 19 32.32 0.95 -24.70
CA ALA A 19 32.10 0.12 -23.55
C ALA A 19 30.61 -0.01 -23.23
N ALA A 20 30.19 -1.19 -22.72
CA ALA A 20 28.87 -1.43 -22.22
C ALA A 20 28.76 -1.01 -20.74
N LEU A 21 27.59 -0.52 -20.34
CA LEU A 21 27.29 -0.21 -18.92
C LEU A 21 26.87 -1.46 -18.15
N GLU A 22 26.38 -2.50 -18.82
CA GLU A 22 26.02 -3.79 -18.20
C GLU A 22 26.91 -4.91 -18.75
N PRO A 23 27.31 -5.90 -17.94
CA PRO A 23 28.07 -7.04 -18.43
C PRO A 23 27.32 -7.79 -19.55
N GLY A 24 27.89 -7.85 -20.73
CA GLY A 24 27.27 -8.49 -21.90
C GLY A 24 26.17 -7.65 -22.61
N GLY A 25 25.97 -6.40 -22.19
CA GLY A 25 25.04 -5.45 -22.85
C GLY A 25 25.56 -4.83 -24.12
N ALA A 26 24.70 -4.10 -24.85
CA ALA A 26 25.10 -3.31 -26.00
C ALA A 26 26.02 -2.14 -25.59
N PRO A 27 26.93 -1.68 -26.49
CA PRO A 27 27.74 -0.50 -26.27
C PRO A 27 26.88 0.72 -25.92
N ALA A 28 27.19 1.39 -24.80
CA ALA A 28 26.48 2.57 -24.31
C ALA A 28 27.39 3.80 -24.11
N LEU A 29 28.71 3.62 -24.26
CA LEU A 29 29.71 4.66 -24.16
C LEU A 29 30.64 4.55 -25.37
N TRP A 30 31.00 5.66 -25.96
CA TRP A 30 31.95 5.74 -27.07
C TRP A 30 32.99 6.83 -26.79
N LEU A 31 34.24 6.57 -27.12
CA LEU A 31 35.30 7.57 -27.08
C LEU A 31 35.57 8.10 -28.49
N GLU A 32 35.16 9.35 -28.72
CA GLU A 32 35.39 10.04 -30.00
C GLU A 32 36.88 10.40 -30.16
N ARG A 33 37.45 10.05 -31.30
CA ARG A 33 38.82 10.43 -31.68
C ARG A 33 38.89 11.04 -33.05
N THR A 34 39.64 12.11 -33.15
CA THR A 34 39.90 12.81 -34.44
C THR A 34 40.96 12.12 -35.32
N ALA A 35 41.81 11.30 -34.72
CA ALA A 35 42.84 10.51 -35.47
C ALA A 35 43.42 9.40 -34.56
N GLY A 36 43.87 8.28 -35.15
CA GLY A 36 44.56 7.16 -34.51
C GLY A 36 43.66 5.95 -34.23
N GLY A 37 44.20 4.74 -34.22
CA GLY A 37 43.50 3.50 -33.85
C GLY A 37 43.27 3.37 -32.32
N PRO A 38 42.41 2.39 -31.90
CA PRO A 38 42.12 2.15 -30.46
C PRO A 38 43.41 1.80 -29.70
N SER A 39 43.61 2.38 -28.53
CA SER A 39 44.77 2.17 -27.69
C SER A 39 44.37 1.53 -26.35
N VAL A 40 45.35 0.93 -25.64
CA VAL A 40 45.12 0.39 -24.27
C VAL A 40 44.68 1.49 -23.33
N VAL A 41 45.11 2.73 -23.52
CA VAL A 41 44.72 3.88 -22.72
C VAL A 41 43.23 4.17 -22.91
N ASP A 42 42.68 4.03 -24.10
CA ASP A 42 41.27 4.24 -24.40
C ASP A 42 40.37 3.21 -23.68
N ALA A 43 40.83 1.95 -23.67
CA ALA A 43 40.12 0.92 -22.91
C ALA A 43 40.08 1.22 -21.41
N VAL A 44 41.17 1.70 -20.83
CA VAL A 44 41.19 2.09 -19.38
C VAL A 44 40.33 3.30 -19.13
N ILE A 45 40.30 4.30 -20.01
CA ILE A 45 39.43 5.48 -19.88
C ILE A 45 37.96 5.06 -19.91
N LEU A 46 37.56 4.24 -20.89
CA LEU A 46 36.20 3.77 -21.05
C LEU A 46 35.75 2.88 -19.88
N GLU A 47 36.63 2.00 -19.38
CA GLU A 47 36.35 1.17 -18.22
C GLU A 47 36.11 2.00 -16.96
N ARG A 48 36.97 3.01 -16.70
CA ARG A 48 36.79 3.94 -15.59
C ARG A 48 35.55 4.79 -15.72
N ALA A 49 35.26 5.31 -16.93
CA ALA A 49 34.04 6.05 -17.20
C ALA A 49 32.79 5.18 -17.00
N ALA A 50 32.79 3.95 -17.51
CA ALA A 50 31.71 3.01 -17.31
C ALA A 50 31.51 2.65 -15.83
N ALA A 51 32.59 2.46 -15.08
CA ALA A 51 32.52 2.21 -13.64
C ALA A 51 31.93 3.41 -12.88
N ALA A 52 32.37 4.64 -13.18
CA ALA A 52 31.86 5.86 -12.56
C ALA A 52 30.36 6.07 -12.89
N ILE A 53 29.96 5.82 -14.14
CA ILE A 53 28.56 5.95 -14.55
C ILE A 53 27.71 4.86 -13.87
N ARG A 54 28.19 3.61 -13.80
CA ARG A 54 27.51 2.55 -13.04
C ARG A 54 27.31 2.94 -11.58
N ASP A 55 28.32 3.47 -10.93
CA ASP A 55 28.29 3.92 -9.55
C ASP A 55 27.28 5.06 -9.32
N VAL A 56 27.12 5.97 -10.29
CA VAL A 56 26.07 6.98 -10.30
C VAL A 56 24.71 6.38 -10.57
N LEU A 57 24.59 5.48 -11.54
CA LEU A 57 23.34 4.80 -11.87
C LEU A 57 22.88 3.90 -10.71
N ASP A 58 23.76 3.19 -10.01
CA ASP A 58 23.42 2.36 -8.86
C ASP A 58 23.01 3.22 -7.65
N ARG A 59 23.64 4.37 -7.46
CA ARG A 59 23.18 5.39 -6.49
C ARG A 59 21.84 6.02 -6.87
N THR A 60 21.51 6.10 -8.14
CA THR A 60 20.25 6.66 -8.66
C THR A 60 19.22 5.59 -8.99
N ARG A 61 19.58 4.31 -9.17
CA ARG A 61 18.63 3.18 -9.29
C ARG A 61 17.92 2.86 -7.97
N GLY A 62 18.51 3.17 -6.82
CA GLY A 62 17.79 3.28 -5.54
C GLY A 62 16.96 4.57 -5.44
N ARG A 63 17.15 5.48 -6.36
CA ARG A 63 16.44 6.69 -6.68
C ARG A 63 16.04 6.62 -8.16
N ALA A 64 15.20 5.64 -8.54
CA ALA A 64 14.35 5.84 -9.70
C ALA A 64 13.72 7.23 -9.48
N PRO A 65 13.67 8.14 -10.49
CA PRO A 65 12.87 9.34 -10.34
C PRO A 65 11.51 8.81 -9.92
N ALA A 66 11.18 9.04 -8.65
CA ALA A 66 9.85 8.72 -8.15
C ALA A 66 8.95 9.32 -9.21
N SER A 67 8.04 8.54 -9.76
CA SER A 67 7.00 9.10 -10.63
C SER A 67 6.62 10.41 -9.95
N PRO A 68 6.46 11.54 -10.62
CA PRO A 68 6.05 12.77 -9.95
C PRO A 68 4.92 12.52 -8.95
N ALA A 69 4.11 11.50 -9.20
CA ALA A 69 3.06 10.98 -8.31
C ALA A 69 3.55 10.40 -6.98
N ASP A 70 4.84 10.08 -6.85
CA ASP A 70 5.45 9.46 -5.65
C ASP A 70 6.47 10.40 -4.95
N ASP A 71 6.56 11.68 -5.34
CA ASP A 71 7.44 12.65 -4.67
C ASP A 71 6.93 12.92 -3.24
N PRO A 72 7.66 12.49 -2.19
CA PRO A 72 7.18 12.59 -0.81
C PRO A 72 6.90 14.03 -0.38
N ALA A 73 7.71 14.99 -0.81
CA ALA A 73 7.55 16.39 -0.43
C ALA A 73 6.29 17.02 -1.07
N LEU A 74 5.97 16.62 -2.30
CA LEU A 74 4.74 17.04 -2.95
C LEU A 74 3.52 16.39 -2.28
N LEU A 75 3.60 15.09 -1.94
CA LEU A 75 2.55 14.37 -1.25
C LEU A 75 2.26 14.98 0.12
N GLU A 76 3.28 15.22 0.95
CA GLU A 76 3.12 15.92 2.22
C GLU A 76 2.45 17.28 2.04
N THR A 77 2.89 18.06 1.04
CA THR A 77 2.32 19.38 0.78
C THR A 77 0.84 19.35 0.44
N VAL A 78 0.38 18.38 -0.38
CA VAL A 78 -1.03 18.31 -0.80
C VAL A 78 -1.94 17.72 0.28
N LEU A 79 -1.39 16.91 1.18
CA LEU A 79 -2.13 16.24 2.26
C LEU A 79 -2.21 17.09 3.54
N ASP A 80 -1.39 18.13 3.68
CA ASP A 80 -1.41 19.01 4.84
C ASP A 80 -2.44 20.14 4.66
N ALA A 81 -3.51 20.09 5.43
CA ALA A 81 -4.56 21.10 5.43
C ALA A 81 -4.08 22.49 5.88
N THR A 82 -2.95 22.58 6.61
CA THR A 82 -2.40 23.85 7.11
C THR A 82 -1.65 24.63 6.02
N VAL A 83 -1.25 23.96 4.93
CA VAL A 83 -0.57 24.59 3.80
C VAL A 83 -1.56 25.40 2.97
N PRO A 84 -1.22 26.65 2.56
CA PRO A 84 -2.11 27.48 1.75
C PRO A 84 -2.54 26.81 0.45
N GLU A 85 -3.81 26.97 0.07
CA GLU A 85 -4.42 26.35 -1.11
C GLU A 85 -3.62 26.56 -2.41
N ALA A 86 -3.10 27.77 -2.62
CA ALA A 86 -2.28 28.10 -3.80
C ALA A 86 -1.01 27.21 -3.88
N THR A 87 -0.42 26.87 -2.74
CA THR A 87 0.74 26.00 -2.66
C THR A 87 0.35 24.54 -2.88
N ARG A 88 -0.75 24.08 -2.26
CA ARG A 88 -1.31 22.74 -2.48
C ARG A 88 -1.71 22.52 -3.93
N SER A 89 -2.39 23.49 -4.56
CA SER A 89 -2.75 23.45 -5.99
C SER A 89 -1.52 23.33 -6.90
N ARG A 90 -0.41 24.01 -6.54
CA ARG A 90 0.82 23.97 -7.32
C ARG A 90 1.51 22.60 -7.18
N ALA A 91 1.57 22.07 -5.97
CA ALA A 91 2.09 20.72 -5.70
C ALA A 91 1.26 19.64 -6.41
N ALA A 92 -0.07 19.74 -6.34
CA ALA A 92 -0.98 18.80 -7.00
C ALA A 92 -0.81 18.77 -8.53
N ARG A 93 -0.62 19.92 -9.17
CA ARG A 93 -0.31 19.97 -10.62
C ARG A 93 1.00 19.27 -10.96
N ARG A 94 2.01 19.37 -10.09
CA ARG A 94 3.28 18.65 -10.26
C ARG A 94 3.11 17.14 -10.09
N LEU A 95 2.17 16.69 -9.26
CA LEU A 95 1.77 15.29 -9.13
C LEU A 95 0.90 14.79 -10.30
N GLY A 96 0.57 15.66 -11.26
CA GLY A 96 -0.29 15.32 -12.40
C GLY A 96 -1.79 15.53 -12.15
N ALA A 97 -2.19 16.08 -11.00
CA ALA A 97 -3.57 16.37 -10.67
C ALA A 97 -3.92 17.83 -10.99
N GLY A 98 -4.67 18.04 -12.06
CA GLY A 98 -5.20 19.36 -12.47
C GLY A 98 -6.53 19.70 -11.81
N PRO A 99 -7.05 20.93 -12.06
CA PRO A 99 -8.40 21.30 -11.65
C PRO A 99 -9.44 20.33 -12.20
N GLY A 100 -10.39 19.89 -11.37
CA GLY A 100 -11.41 18.91 -11.75
C GLY A 100 -10.94 17.46 -11.78
N THR A 101 -9.67 17.18 -11.51
CA THR A 101 -9.20 15.81 -11.35
C THR A 101 -9.69 15.26 -10.01
N ARG A 102 -10.42 14.14 -10.05
CA ARG A 102 -10.78 13.39 -8.84
C ARG A 102 -9.60 12.54 -8.39
N VAL A 103 -9.32 12.60 -7.11
CA VAL A 103 -8.15 11.95 -6.49
C VAL A 103 -8.55 11.22 -5.22
N ARG A 104 -7.82 10.15 -4.88
CA ARG A 104 -8.02 9.40 -3.64
C ARG A 104 -6.70 9.31 -2.88
N ALA A 105 -6.73 9.48 -1.57
CA ALA A 105 -5.58 9.19 -0.74
C ALA A 105 -5.54 7.70 -0.37
N LEU A 106 -4.34 7.14 -0.27
CA LEU A 106 -4.07 5.81 0.23
C LEU A 106 -3.19 5.90 1.48
N ALA A 107 -3.65 5.31 2.57
CA ALA A 107 -2.87 5.08 3.77
C ALA A 107 -2.41 3.62 3.82
N SER A 108 -1.12 3.41 3.98
CA SER A 108 -0.53 2.08 4.05
C SER A 108 0.13 1.83 5.41
N ALA A 109 0.25 0.55 5.80
CA ALA A 109 0.85 0.15 7.07
C ALA A 109 2.35 0.51 7.18
N ASP A 110 3.02 0.77 6.04
CA ASP A 110 4.40 1.27 6.01
C ASP A 110 4.52 2.78 6.34
N GLY A 111 3.39 3.44 6.60
CA GLY A 111 3.31 4.86 6.92
C GLY A 111 3.49 5.81 5.74
N ARG A 112 3.71 5.30 4.53
CA ARG A 112 3.93 6.13 3.33
C ARG A 112 2.60 6.56 2.71
N PRO A 113 2.33 7.86 2.60
CA PRO A 113 1.17 8.35 1.89
C PRO A 113 1.31 8.11 0.38
N ARG A 114 0.20 7.80 -0.27
CA ARG A 114 0.10 7.72 -1.74
C ARG A 114 -1.17 8.41 -2.20
N VAL A 115 -1.19 8.82 -3.46
CA VAL A 115 -2.36 9.41 -4.10
C VAL A 115 -2.66 8.66 -5.39
N LEU A 116 -3.92 8.29 -5.57
CA LEU A 116 -4.42 7.67 -6.80
C LEU A 116 -5.11 8.71 -7.66
N LEU A 117 -4.76 8.71 -8.93
CA LEU A 117 -5.37 9.52 -9.99
C LEU A 117 -6.21 8.61 -10.90
N GLY A 118 -7.31 9.12 -11.42
CA GLY A 118 -8.06 8.43 -12.47
C GLY A 118 -9.17 7.47 -12.04
N TYR A 119 -9.57 7.50 -10.77
CA TYR A 119 -10.66 6.65 -10.24
C TYR A 119 -11.80 7.51 -9.64
N PRO A 120 -12.54 8.29 -10.48
CA PRO A 120 -13.54 9.22 -9.96
C PRO A 120 -14.80 8.52 -9.41
N ASP A 121 -15.30 7.51 -10.11
CA ASP A 121 -16.61 6.89 -9.81
C ASP A 121 -16.50 5.64 -8.94
N ALA A 122 -15.43 4.87 -9.10
CA ALA A 122 -15.20 3.65 -8.33
C ALA A 122 -13.75 3.57 -7.86
N PRO A 123 -13.48 3.01 -6.67
CA PRO A 123 -12.10 2.74 -6.24
C PRO A 123 -11.47 1.67 -7.15
N PRO A 124 -10.13 1.66 -7.28
CA PRO A 124 -9.43 0.65 -8.06
C PRO A 124 -9.67 -0.75 -7.48
N PRO A 125 -9.64 -1.80 -8.32
CA PRO A 125 -9.64 -3.17 -7.85
C PRO A 125 -8.46 -3.45 -6.92
N ASP A 126 -8.63 -4.35 -5.95
CA ASP A 126 -7.55 -4.67 -4.99
C ASP A 126 -6.27 -5.18 -5.65
N ALA A 127 -6.39 -5.79 -6.84
CA ALA A 127 -5.24 -6.28 -7.60
C ALA A 127 -4.33 -5.15 -8.16
N GLU A 128 -4.87 -3.95 -8.30
CA GLU A 128 -4.12 -2.76 -8.78
C GLU A 128 -3.51 -1.96 -7.63
N LEU A 129 -3.85 -2.32 -6.38
CA LEU A 129 -3.36 -1.63 -5.20
C LEU A 129 -2.01 -2.20 -4.73
N PRO A 130 -1.18 -1.40 -4.06
CA PRO A 130 0.06 -1.86 -3.46
C PRO A 130 -0.17 -3.04 -2.49
N PRO A 131 0.83 -3.93 -2.31
CA PRO A 131 0.72 -5.03 -1.35
C PRO A 131 0.68 -4.52 0.09
N GLY A 132 0.10 -5.33 0.99
CA GLY A 132 -0.02 -5.03 2.41
C GLY A 132 -1.39 -4.48 2.81
N ARG A 133 -1.49 -3.97 4.03
CA ARG A 133 -2.72 -3.38 4.57
C ARG A 133 -2.87 -1.95 4.07
N LEU A 134 -4.03 -1.63 3.52
CA LEU A 134 -4.32 -0.35 2.91
C LEU A 134 -5.69 0.19 3.33
N GLY A 135 -5.73 1.46 3.70
CA GLY A 135 -6.95 2.25 3.78
C GLY A 135 -7.07 3.14 2.54
N VAL A 136 -8.25 3.15 1.92
CA VAL A 136 -8.53 3.94 0.73
C VAL A 136 -9.52 5.02 1.08
N GLY A 137 -9.15 6.28 0.88
CA GLY A 137 -10.01 7.43 1.07
C GLY A 137 -11.02 7.63 -0.07
N PRO A 138 -12.07 8.42 0.13
CA PRO A 138 -13.04 8.75 -0.90
C PRO A 138 -12.41 9.55 -2.05
N ALA A 139 -13.01 9.46 -3.24
CA ALA A 139 -12.65 10.32 -4.35
C ALA A 139 -13.10 11.76 -4.05
N VAL A 140 -12.16 12.69 -4.07
CA VAL A 140 -12.37 14.10 -3.75
C VAL A 140 -11.74 15.01 -4.80
N ASP A 141 -12.04 16.28 -4.76
CA ASP A 141 -11.28 17.28 -5.49
C ASP A 141 -9.90 17.46 -4.84
N VAL A 142 -8.92 17.84 -5.63
CA VAL A 142 -7.51 17.93 -5.21
C VAL A 142 -7.32 18.72 -3.89
N LEU A 143 -8.07 19.80 -3.69
CA LEU A 143 -7.97 20.61 -2.47
C LEU A 143 -8.56 19.96 -1.23
N ASP A 144 -9.41 18.94 -1.42
CA ASP A 144 -10.00 18.13 -0.35
C ASP A 144 -9.20 16.86 -0.02
N LEU A 145 -8.03 16.67 -0.64
CA LEU A 145 -7.13 15.53 -0.36
C LEU A 145 -6.81 15.34 1.13
N PRO A 146 -6.61 16.39 1.97
CA PRO A 146 -6.44 16.20 3.40
C PRO A 146 -7.56 15.41 4.05
N ARG A 147 -8.82 15.66 3.66
CA ARG A 147 -9.99 14.91 4.14
C ARG A 147 -9.92 13.45 3.69
N SER A 148 -9.66 13.22 2.39
CA SER A 148 -9.50 11.85 1.87
C SER A 148 -8.39 11.09 2.59
N TRP A 149 -7.32 11.78 2.98
CA TRP A 149 -6.22 11.21 3.75
C TRP A 149 -6.63 10.81 5.18
N ASP A 150 -7.35 11.66 5.89
CA ASP A 150 -7.85 11.35 7.24
C ASP A 150 -8.82 10.16 7.21
N ASP A 151 -9.69 10.11 6.20
CA ASP A 151 -10.59 9.00 5.96
C ASP A 151 -9.83 7.70 5.61
N ALA A 152 -8.77 7.78 4.78
CA ALA A 152 -7.91 6.66 4.44
C ALA A 152 -7.16 6.12 5.68
N ARG A 153 -6.63 7.00 6.53
CA ARG A 153 -5.98 6.62 7.79
C ARG A 153 -6.97 5.94 8.74
N THR A 154 -8.20 6.43 8.79
CA THR A 154 -9.26 5.80 9.56
C THR A 154 -9.56 4.41 9.01
N ALA A 155 -9.74 4.26 7.68
CA ALA A 155 -9.99 2.98 7.04
C ALA A 155 -8.86 1.96 7.25
N LEU A 156 -7.59 2.41 7.23
CA LEU A 156 -6.43 1.55 7.50
C LEU A 156 -6.52 0.85 8.86
N ARG A 157 -7.10 1.48 9.85
CA ARG A 157 -7.25 0.90 11.19
C ARG A 157 -8.22 -0.29 11.24
N PHE A 158 -9.10 -0.43 10.25
CA PHE A 158 -10.04 -1.55 10.11
C PHE A 158 -9.47 -2.72 9.29
N THR A 159 -8.27 -2.59 8.75
CA THR A 159 -7.64 -3.64 7.93
C THR A 159 -7.06 -4.78 8.76
N ALA A 160 -6.84 -5.91 8.12
CA ALA A 160 -6.19 -7.10 8.67
C ALA A 160 -5.13 -7.64 7.71
N ASP A 161 -4.28 -8.56 8.18
CA ASP A 161 -3.28 -9.19 7.33
C ASP A 161 -3.86 -10.29 6.42
N GLY A 162 -5.13 -10.67 6.61
CA GLY A 162 -5.79 -11.72 5.86
C GLY A 162 -5.31 -13.13 6.19
N THR A 163 -4.67 -13.31 7.35
CA THR A 163 -4.15 -14.60 7.81
C THR A 163 -5.10 -15.27 8.81
N ALA A 164 -4.89 -16.55 9.10
CA ALA A 164 -5.68 -17.25 10.11
C ALA A 164 -5.56 -16.62 11.53
N ARG A 165 -4.44 -15.98 11.83
CA ARG A 165 -4.19 -15.27 13.10
C ARG A 165 -4.70 -13.84 13.10
N ASP A 166 -4.86 -13.27 11.94
CA ASP A 166 -5.36 -11.92 11.72
C ASP A 166 -6.29 -11.90 10.50
N PRO A 167 -7.48 -12.50 10.63
CA PRO A 167 -8.45 -12.59 9.56
C PRO A 167 -9.15 -11.25 9.34
N GLY A 168 -9.47 -10.96 8.08
CA GLY A 168 -10.15 -9.75 7.66
C GLY A 168 -9.61 -9.19 6.35
N PRO A 169 -10.21 -8.10 5.85
CA PRO A 169 -9.81 -7.48 4.61
C PRO A 169 -8.46 -6.76 4.76
N ARG A 170 -7.58 -6.94 3.77
CA ARG A 170 -6.32 -6.17 3.69
C ARG A 170 -6.55 -4.75 3.18
N VAL A 171 -7.59 -4.56 2.38
CA VAL A 171 -7.98 -3.26 1.83
C VAL A 171 -9.33 -2.90 2.40
N VAL A 172 -9.43 -1.70 2.97
CA VAL A 172 -10.70 -1.15 3.47
C VAL A 172 -10.91 0.23 2.86
N ARG A 173 -12.09 0.43 2.29
CA ARG A 173 -12.50 1.71 1.70
C ARG A 173 -13.33 2.49 2.71
N ALA A 174 -12.96 3.75 2.93
CA ALA A 174 -13.64 4.59 3.91
C ALA A 174 -15.14 4.72 3.62
N GLU A 175 -15.51 4.75 2.34
CA GLU A 175 -16.89 4.82 1.87
C GLU A 175 -17.75 3.63 2.32
N GLU A 176 -17.14 2.45 2.52
CA GLU A 176 -17.81 1.20 2.91
C GLU A 176 -18.03 1.10 4.43
N LEU A 177 -17.31 1.89 5.23
CA LEU A 177 -17.39 1.82 6.69
C LEU A 177 -18.70 2.39 7.24
N GLY A 178 -19.28 3.41 6.59
CA GLY A 178 -20.48 4.06 7.10
C GLY A 178 -20.34 4.46 8.56
N GLY A 179 -21.35 4.20 9.37
CA GLY A 179 -21.35 4.53 10.82
C GLY A 179 -20.34 3.75 11.66
N VAL A 180 -19.80 2.63 11.15
CA VAL A 180 -18.77 1.84 11.85
C VAL A 180 -17.46 2.63 11.98
N ALA A 181 -17.19 3.58 11.05
CA ALA A 181 -16.03 4.46 11.13
C ALA A 181 -15.94 5.23 12.45
N LEU A 182 -17.08 5.55 13.09
CA LEU A 182 -17.12 6.26 14.38
C LEU A 182 -16.42 5.49 15.52
N LEU A 183 -16.34 4.17 15.43
CA LEU A 183 -15.63 3.35 16.42
C LEU A 183 -14.13 3.69 16.47
N ALA A 184 -13.54 4.16 15.38
CA ALA A 184 -12.16 4.59 15.36
C ALA A 184 -11.88 5.78 16.31
N GLY A 185 -12.87 6.65 16.51
CA GLY A 185 -12.77 7.74 17.47
C GLY A 185 -12.90 7.30 18.95
N LEU A 186 -13.50 6.12 19.19
CA LEU A 186 -13.73 5.60 20.54
C LEU A 186 -12.60 4.68 21.03
N VAL A 187 -11.87 4.06 20.09
CA VAL A 187 -10.78 3.11 20.40
C VAL A 187 -9.46 3.71 19.92
N ALA A 188 -8.67 4.25 20.82
CA ALA A 188 -7.34 4.77 20.48
C ALA A 188 -6.36 3.61 20.17
N PRO A 189 -5.41 3.79 19.23
CA PRO A 189 -4.33 2.83 19.01
C PRO A 189 -3.55 2.58 20.30
N GLY A 190 -3.26 1.30 20.60
CA GLY A 190 -2.57 0.92 21.84
C GLY A 190 -3.36 1.07 23.13
N ALA A 191 -4.65 1.45 23.06
CA ALA A 191 -5.51 1.51 24.24
C ALA A 191 -5.71 0.13 24.87
N GLN A 192 -6.03 0.12 26.17
CA GLN A 192 -6.37 -1.14 26.83
C GLN A 192 -7.59 -1.77 26.14
N PRO A 193 -7.47 -3.01 25.62
CA PRO A 193 -8.54 -3.64 24.89
C PRO A 193 -9.80 -3.82 25.75
N PRO A 194 -11.01 -3.65 25.20
CA PRO A 194 -12.26 -4.00 25.87
C PRO A 194 -12.30 -5.47 26.33
N SER A 195 -13.17 -5.79 27.29
CA SER A 195 -13.28 -7.15 27.86
C SER A 195 -13.45 -8.23 26.78
N ASP A 196 -14.27 -7.96 25.77
CA ASP A 196 -14.56 -8.90 24.69
C ASP A 196 -13.34 -9.14 23.78
N VAL A 197 -12.54 -8.12 23.53
CA VAL A 197 -11.28 -8.26 22.80
C VAL A 197 -10.28 -9.09 23.59
N ARG A 198 -10.17 -8.85 24.91
CA ARG A 198 -9.31 -9.66 25.78
C ARG A 198 -9.74 -11.13 25.81
N ALA A 199 -11.07 -11.38 25.86
CA ALA A 199 -11.60 -12.75 25.80
C ALA A 199 -11.25 -13.43 24.47
N LEU A 200 -11.38 -12.72 23.34
CA LEU A 200 -10.98 -13.22 22.02
C LEU A 200 -9.49 -13.56 21.97
N GLU A 201 -8.60 -12.68 22.42
CA GLU A 201 -7.16 -12.90 22.42
C GLU A 201 -6.74 -14.05 23.32
N THR A 202 -7.34 -14.14 24.52
CA THR A 202 -7.10 -15.25 25.46
C THR A 202 -7.53 -16.58 24.85
N ALA A 203 -8.72 -16.63 24.26
CA ALA A 203 -9.24 -17.83 23.60
C ALA A 203 -8.43 -18.22 22.38
N ALA A 204 -7.99 -17.25 21.57
CA ALA A 204 -7.18 -17.47 20.38
C ALA A 204 -5.78 -18.01 20.68
N ALA A 205 -5.21 -17.66 21.84
CA ALA A 205 -3.91 -18.19 22.29
C ALA A 205 -3.94 -19.71 22.47
N GLY A 206 -5.05 -20.27 22.94
CA GLY A 206 -5.26 -21.70 23.12
C GLY A 206 -5.87 -22.43 21.90
N ALA A 207 -6.45 -21.69 20.96
CA ALA A 207 -7.20 -22.23 19.81
C ALA A 207 -6.85 -21.49 18.50
N PRO A 208 -5.79 -21.88 17.78
CA PRO A 208 -5.31 -21.17 16.57
C PRO A 208 -6.34 -21.04 15.45
N TRP A 209 -7.34 -21.89 15.44
CA TRP A 209 -8.45 -21.89 14.45
C TRP A 209 -9.54 -20.86 14.78
N LEU A 210 -9.55 -20.30 16.01
CA LEU A 210 -10.68 -19.55 16.56
C LEU A 210 -10.95 -18.27 15.73
N LEU A 211 -9.96 -17.41 15.56
CA LEU A 211 -10.16 -16.11 14.91
C LEU A 211 -10.65 -16.27 13.47
N ALA A 212 -10.04 -17.17 12.69
CA ALA A 212 -10.48 -17.44 11.32
C ALA A 212 -11.93 -17.97 11.29
N THR A 213 -12.31 -18.87 12.22
CA THR A 213 -13.66 -19.40 12.31
C THR A 213 -14.68 -18.30 12.68
N LEU A 214 -14.35 -17.47 13.67
CA LEU A 214 -15.22 -16.39 14.12
C LEU A 214 -15.38 -15.31 13.07
N HIS A 215 -14.30 -14.96 12.36
CA HIS A 215 -14.35 -14.03 11.25
C HIS A 215 -15.26 -14.56 10.12
N ALA A 216 -15.07 -15.79 9.68
CA ALA A 216 -15.90 -16.40 8.64
C ALA A 216 -17.39 -16.39 9.02
N VAL A 217 -17.72 -16.67 10.29
CA VAL A 217 -19.12 -16.62 10.78
C VAL A 217 -19.66 -15.19 10.82
N ALA A 218 -18.80 -14.22 11.14
CA ALA A 218 -19.19 -12.82 11.16
C ALA A 218 -19.36 -12.25 9.73
N SER A 219 -18.48 -12.59 8.78
CA SER A 219 -18.45 -12.03 7.42
C SER A 219 -19.41 -12.71 6.43
N THR A 220 -19.99 -13.88 6.78
CA THR A 220 -20.87 -14.63 5.88
C THR A 220 -22.33 -14.62 6.33
N THR A 221 -23.23 -14.81 5.37
CA THR A 221 -24.69 -14.84 5.63
C THR A 221 -25.18 -16.16 6.21
N SER A 222 -24.39 -17.23 6.11
CA SER A 222 -24.79 -18.56 6.59
C SER A 222 -23.61 -19.37 7.12
N GLN A 223 -23.92 -20.28 8.06
CA GLN A 223 -22.90 -21.20 8.59
C GLN A 223 -22.32 -22.13 7.51
N ARG A 224 -23.10 -22.45 6.46
CA ARG A 224 -22.59 -23.26 5.33
C ARG A 224 -21.56 -22.47 4.53
N ALA A 225 -21.81 -21.18 4.28
CA ALA A 225 -20.86 -20.29 3.63
C ALA A 225 -19.60 -20.10 4.49
N ALA A 226 -19.75 -19.91 5.80
CA ALA A 226 -18.64 -19.82 6.74
C ALA A 226 -17.76 -21.09 6.73
N ALA A 227 -18.38 -22.28 6.73
CA ALA A 227 -17.66 -23.54 6.67
C ALA A 227 -16.86 -23.70 5.36
N ALA A 228 -17.48 -23.30 4.23
CA ALA A 228 -16.82 -23.32 2.92
C ALA A 228 -15.63 -22.34 2.86
N GLU A 229 -15.78 -21.12 3.41
CA GLU A 229 -14.71 -20.09 3.44
C GLU A 229 -13.44 -20.58 4.13
N ILE A 230 -13.59 -21.30 5.26
CA ILE A 230 -12.45 -21.84 6.01
C ILE A 230 -12.13 -23.30 5.68
N ASN A 231 -12.71 -23.85 4.62
CA ASN A 231 -12.49 -25.21 4.13
C ASN A 231 -12.69 -26.32 5.18
N VAL A 232 -13.78 -26.25 5.96
CA VAL A 232 -14.15 -27.28 6.94
C VAL A 232 -15.54 -27.85 6.65
N HIS A 233 -15.79 -29.06 7.15
CA HIS A 233 -17.14 -29.62 7.10
C HIS A 233 -18.09 -28.85 8.05
N HIS A 234 -19.37 -28.80 7.70
CA HIS A 234 -20.37 -28.06 8.50
C HIS A 234 -20.45 -28.54 9.95
N SER A 235 -20.34 -29.86 10.21
CA SER A 235 -20.30 -30.41 11.57
C SER A 235 -19.09 -29.89 12.38
N THR A 236 -17.91 -29.86 11.75
CA THR A 236 -16.71 -29.30 12.38
C THR A 236 -16.87 -27.80 12.73
N LEU A 237 -17.53 -27.03 11.85
CA LEU A 237 -17.86 -25.65 12.17
C LEU A 237 -18.79 -25.55 13.37
N GLN A 238 -19.79 -26.41 13.46
CA GLN A 238 -20.74 -26.44 14.59
C GLN A 238 -20.03 -26.76 15.92
N ASP A 239 -19.13 -27.76 15.92
CA ASP A 239 -18.34 -28.13 17.08
C ASP A 239 -17.40 -26.97 17.50
N ARG A 240 -16.74 -26.32 16.51
CA ARG A 240 -15.92 -25.13 16.77
C ARG A 240 -16.73 -23.98 17.36
N LEU A 241 -17.94 -23.73 16.87
CA LEU A 241 -18.80 -22.67 17.42
C LEU A 241 -19.23 -22.97 18.85
N THR A 242 -19.62 -24.21 19.16
CA THR A 242 -19.96 -24.61 20.53
C THR A 242 -18.76 -24.43 21.47
N HIS A 243 -17.57 -24.82 21.03
CA HIS A 243 -16.34 -24.63 21.81
C HIS A 243 -16.02 -23.13 21.96
N ALA A 244 -16.15 -22.33 20.90
CA ALA A 244 -15.92 -20.89 20.94
C ALA A 244 -16.90 -20.19 21.91
N GLU A 245 -18.19 -20.52 21.91
CA GLU A 245 -19.18 -20.02 22.86
C GLU A 245 -18.78 -20.31 24.31
N HIS A 246 -18.23 -21.48 24.56
CA HIS A 246 -17.72 -21.85 25.88
C HIS A 246 -16.48 -21.04 26.29
N LEU A 247 -15.50 -20.88 25.38
CA LEU A 247 -14.29 -20.11 25.63
C LEU A 247 -14.57 -18.61 25.85
N LEU A 248 -15.51 -18.07 25.09
CA LEU A 248 -15.84 -16.63 25.12
C LEU A 248 -16.83 -16.28 26.25
N GLY A 249 -17.66 -17.23 26.69
CA GLY A 249 -18.66 -17.02 27.70
C GLY A 249 -19.93 -16.30 27.23
N TRP A 250 -20.17 -16.22 25.89
CA TRP A 250 -21.42 -15.69 25.33
C TRP A 250 -21.85 -16.43 24.07
N PRO A 251 -23.18 -16.44 23.76
CA PRO A 251 -23.69 -17.12 22.58
C PRO A 251 -23.31 -16.36 21.30
N LEU A 252 -22.91 -17.11 20.25
CA LEU A 252 -22.54 -16.56 18.93
C LEU A 252 -23.68 -16.69 17.91
N ARG A 253 -24.61 -17.62 18.14
CA ARG A 253 -25.68 -17.97 17.18
C ARG A 253 -26.89 -17.03 17.25
N THR A 254 -26.99 -16.21 18.28
CA THR A 254 -28.06 -15.21 18.42
C THR A 254 -27.73 -13.94 17.62
N PRO A 255 -28.73 -13.17 17.17
CA PRO A 255 -28.47 -11.88 16.50
C PRO A 255 -27.61 -10.93 17.34
N GLN A 256 -27.92 -10.83 18.65
CA GLN A 256 -27.15 -9.99 19.59
C GLN A 256 -25.72 -10.50 19.76
N GLY A 257 -25.51 -11.80 19.85
CA GLY A 257 -24.17 -12.41 19.95
C GLY A 257 -23.34 -12.17 18.70
N ARG A 258 -23.93 -12.22 17.53
CA ARG A 258 -23.27 -11.90 16.26
C ARG A 258 -22.86 -10.42 16.20
N LEU A 259 -23.75 -9.52 16.58
CA LEU A 259 -23.40 -8.09 16.66
C LEU A 259 -22.24 -7.85 17.63
N ARG A 260 -22.28 -8.47 18.82
CA ARG A 260 -21.21 -8.41 19.82
C ARG A 260 -19.89 -8.93 19.26
N LEU A 261 -19.92 -10.05 18.50
CA LEU A 261 -18.76 -10.61 17.84
C LEU A 261 -18.19 -9.65 16.80
N HIS A 262 -19.04 -9.08 15.94
CA HIS A 262 -18.60 -8.09 14.95
C HIS A 262 -17.88 -6.91 15.61
N LEU A 263 -18.48 -6.35 16.68
CA LEU A 263 -17.87 -5.24 17.41
C LEU A 263 -16.53 -5.65 18.04
N ALA A 264 -16.45 -6.84 18.64
CA ALA A 264 -15.23 -7.33 19.27
C ALA A 264 -14.10 -7.53 18.24
N LEU A 265 -14.38 -8.12 17.08
CA LEU A 265 -13.41 -8.29 15.98
C LEU A 265 -12.96 -6.92 15.43
N THR A 266 -13.90 -5.99 15.23
CA THR A 266 -13.59 -4.63 14.78
C THR A 266 -12.71 -3.89 15.77
N MET A 267 -13.08 -3.90 17.06
CA MET A 267 -12.29 -3.24 18.10
C MET A 267 -10.91 -3.86 18.29
N ARG A 268 -10.76 -5.15 18.02
CA ARG A 268 -9.47 -5.82 18.00
C ARG A 268 -8.54 -5.20 16.95
N HIS A 269 -9.03 -4.91 15.76
CA HIS A 269 -8.24 -4.24 14.72
C HIS A 269 -7.91 -2.79 15.13
N LEU A 270 -8.88 -2.05 15.65
CA LEU A 270 -8.73 -0.65 16.05
C LEU A 270 -7.76 -0.44 17.22
N ALA A 271 -7.65 -1.41 18.13
CA ALA A 271 -6.78 -1.33 19.30
C ALA A 271 -5.30 -1.61 19.00
N ARG A 272 -4.95 -2.00 17.78
CA ARG A 272 -3.54 -2.18 17.39
C ARG A 272 -2.74 -0.90 17.56
N PRO A 273 -1.47 -1.00 18.00
CA PRO A 273 -0.56 0.14 18.08
C PRO A 273 -0.23 0.72 16.71
#